data_a1448f5ccc1fbb39e0dcac9200f9fd9c
#
_entry.id   a1448f5ccc1fbb39e0dcac9200f9fd9c
#
_cell.length_a   1.000
_cell.length_b   1.000
_cell.length_c   1.000
_cell.angle_alpha   90.00
_cell.angle_beta   90.00
_cell.angle_gamma   90.00
#
_symmetry.space_group_name_H-M   'P 1'
#
loop_
_entity.id
_entity.type
_entity.pdbx_description
1 polymer ?
#
loop_
_entity_poly.entity_id
_entity_poly.type
_entity_poly.pdbx_seq_one_letter_code
_entity_poly.pdbx_strand_id
1 'polypeptide(L)'
;MKIAVSAAEVSGDLIASSVIKSLKNLDQKVQIEGIAGEKMQTAGCKRLWNMSDVNVMGYLEVLKKLPQILKLRKSIIEYFSKNKPDLFVGFDSPDFNFAIETSLKQNNIKTIHCVSPSVWAWRESRIQKIIKSTDLMLCLFPFEVSFYERYSLRAKFIGHPLADLLSPRKNYKKTGQILIMPGSRESEIKKILPTLIGAGQLILKKDKTFNLHISLANSDHESWVRDQIGNQNISISIGDSHDQLRNSDCVMIASGTATLEALLIGVPMVVVYKLSSITYAIASRLVKSKFVSLPNVLTNKMLVPELIQKDANPADIADNVMQVLSSDLEKLADEFNKVHKTLQQNASEKAANIIHEFANE
;
A
#
# COMPACT_ATOMS: atom_id res chain seq x y z
N MET A 1 10.10 27.04 -12.31
CA MET A 1 10.07 25.59 -12.54
C MET A 1 8.65 25.15 -12.82
N LYS A 2 8.43 24.33 -13.86
CA LYS A 2 7.11 23.78 -14.23
C LYS A 2 7.15 22.25 -14.14
N ILE A 3 6.32 21.67 -13.26
CA ILE A 3 6.26 20.23 -13.03
C ILE A 3 4.90 19.70 -13.48
N ALA A 4 4.91 18.71 -14.37
CA ALA A 4 3.73 17.93 -14.71
C ALA A 4 3.56 16.77 -13.74
N VAL A 5 2.34 16.49 -13.29
CA VAL A 5 2.05 15.42 -12.33
C VAL A 5 0.90 14.53 -12.79
N SER A 6 0.95 13.27 -12.37
CA SER A 6 -0.13 12.32 -12.63
C SER A 6 -0.36 11.39 -11.44
N ALA A 7 -1.57 11.42 -10.88
CA ALA A 7 -2.08 10.43 -9.94
C ALA A 7 -3.41 9.88 -10.46
N ALA A 8 -3.48 8.56 -10.63
CA ALA A 8 -4.65 7.87 -11.20
C ALA A 8 -5.48 7.10 -10.16
N GLU A 9 -5.02 7.09 -8.90
CA GLU A 9 -5.67 6.40 -7.77
C GLU A 9 -5.66 7.27 -6.52
N VAL A 10 -6.54 6.95 -5.58
CA VAL A 10 -6.69 7.69 -4.31
C VAL A 10 -5.41 7.68 -3.47
N SER A 11 -4.68 6.55 -3.47
CA SER A 11 -3.37 6.42 -2.83
C SER A 11 -2.34 7.38 -3.42
N GLY A 12 -2.29 7.45 -4.74
CA GLY A 12 -1.42 8.36 -5.47
C GLY A 12 -1.76 9.84 -5.20
N ASP A 13 -3.06 10.21 -5.18
CA ASP A 13 -3.51 11.58 -4.86
C ASP A 13 -3.09 12.00 -3.44
N LEU A 14 -3.20 11.09 -2.47
CA LEU A 14 -2.80 11.35 -1.09
C LEU A 14 -1.28 11.61 -0.98
N ILE A 15 -0.46 10.74 -1.56
CA ILE A 15 1.01 10.88 -1.53
C ILE A 15 1.43 12.14 -2.30
N ALA A 16 0.91 12.32 -3.51
CA ALA A 16 1.22 13.47 -4.35
C ALA A 16 0.84 14.80 -3.69
N SER A 17 -0.32 14.87 -3.02
CA SER A 17 -0.77 16.09 -2.34
C SER A 17 0.21 16.55 -1.26
N SER A 18 0.75 15.63 -0.47
CA SER A 18 1.73 15.93 0.55
C SER A 18 3.08 16.38 -0.04
N VAL A 19 3.52 15.72 -1.12
CA VAL A 19 4.74 16.11 -1.86
C VAL A 19 4.57 17.49 -2.52
N ILE A 20 3.42 17.78 -3.14
CA ILE A 20 3.11 19.09 -3.74
C ILE A 20 3.15 20.19 -2.69
N LYS A 21 2.58 19.94 -1.52
CA LYS A 21 2.62 20.91 -0.41
C LYS A 21 4.07 21.20 0.02
N SER A 22 4.89 20.16 0.13
CA SER A 22 6.32 20.33 0.44
C SER A 22 7.08 21.05 -0.68
N LEU A 23 6.81 20.76 -1.95
CA LEU A 23 7.39 21.49 -3.10
C LEU A 23 7.04 22.97 -3.09
N LYS A 24 5.77 23.31 -2.78
CA LYS A 24 5.33 24.72 -2.65
C LYS A 24 5.98 25.45 -1.49
N ASN A 25 6.31 24.74 -0.41
CA ASN A 25 7.06 25.31 0.71
C ASN A 25 8.54 25.59 0.33
N LEU A 26 9.13 24.76 -0.51
CA LEU A 26 10.51 24.94 -1.01
C LEU A 26 10.61 26.06 -2.06
N ASP A 27 9.67 26.09 -3.00
CA ASP A 27 9.61 27.10 -4.05
C ASP A 27 8.14 27.51 -4.32
N GLN A 28 7.77 28.67 -3.80
CA GLN A 28 6.42 29.23 -3.98
C GLN A 28 6.07 29.53 -5.45
N LYS A 29 7.08 29.67 -6.32
CA LYS A 29 6.90 29.98 -7.75
C LYS A 29 6.75 28.73 -8.60
N VAL A 30 6.92 27.52 -8.02
CA VAL A 30 6.76 26.27 -8.77
C VAL A 30 5.34 26.15 -9.32
N GLN A 31 5.23 25.89 -10.61
CA GLN A 31 3.96 25.62 -11.28
C GLN A 31 3.77 24.10 -11.38
N ILE A 32 2.66 23.60 -10.85
CA ILE A 32 2.36 22.16 -10.83
C ILE A 32 0.99 21.96 -11.48
N GLU A 33 0.95 21.17 -12.54
CA GLU A 33 -0.29 20.88 -13.26
C GLU A 33 -0.36 19.43 -13.76
N GLY A 34 -1.57 18.88 -13.91
CA GLY A 34 -1.72 17.54 -14.46
C GLY A 34 -3.01 16.83 -14.09
N ILE A 35 -2.93 15.50 -13.96
CA ILE A 35 -4.03 14.67 -13.48
C ILE A 35 -3.99 14.69 -11.95
N ALA A 36 -5.08 15.14 -11.35
CA ALA A 36 -5.15 15.32 -9.92
C ALA A 36 -6.53 14.97 -9.35
N GLY A 37 -6.53 14.44 -8.13
CA GLY A 37 -7.69 14.38 -7.28
C GLY A 37 -7.89 15.67 -6.48
N GLU A 38 -8.83 15.64 -5.56
CA GLU A 38 -9.18 16.82 -4.74
C GLU A 38 -8.06 17.22 -3.78
N LYS A 39 -7.30 16.23 -3.25
CA LYS A 39 -6.21 16.52 -2.31
C LYS A 39 -5.05 17.22 -2.99
N MET A 40 -4.64 16.78 -4.18
CA MET A 40 -3.60 17.45 -4.96
C MET A 40 -4.04 18.86 -5.36
N GLN A 41 -5.31 19.04 -5.75
CA GLN A 41 -5.85 20.37 -6.10
C GLN A 41 -5.82 21.31 -4.89
N THR A 42 -6.24 20.84 -3.72
CA THR A 42 -6.16 21.60 -2.46
C THR A 42 -4.72 21.95 -2.09
N ALA A 43 -3.75 21.08 -2.42
CA ALA A 43 -2.32 21.32 -2.20
C ALA A 43 -1.70 22.31 -3.21
N GLY A 44 -2.46 22.82 -4.18
CA GLY A 44 -2.01 23.82 -5.14
C GLY A 44 -1.63 23.30 -6.53
N CYS A 45 -2.05 22.07 -6.89
CA CYS A 45 -1.95 21.57 -8.24
C CYS A 45 -3.06 22.14 -9.13
N LYS A 46 -2.71 22.66 -10.30
CA LYS A 46 -3.68 23.00 -11.34
C LYS A 46 -4.18 21.72 -11.99
N ARG A 47 -5.40 21.30 -11.69
CA ARG A 47 -6.01 20.12 -12.27
C ARG A 47 -6.41 20.36 -13.73
N LEU A 48 -5.78 19.67 -14.68
CA LEU A 48 -6.10 19.67 -16.09
C LEU A 48 -7.06 18.54 -16.45
N TRP A 49 -6.91 17.38 -15.80
CA TRP A 49 -7.78 16.21 -15.94
C TRP A 49 -8.13 15.67 -14.55
N ASN A 50 -9.32 15.12 -14.44
CA ASN A 50 -9.77 14.57 -13.18
C ASN A 50 -9.24 13.12 -13.01
N MET A 51 -8.73 12.80 -11.84
CA MET A 51 -8.33 11.44 -11.48
C MET A 51 -9.48 10.43 -11.65
N SER A 52 -10.73 10.84 -11.39
CA SER A 52 -11.92 9.99 -11.57
C SER A 52 -12.11 9.46 -13.00
N ASP A 53 -11.55 10.15 -14.01
CA ASP A 53 -11.63 9.72 -15.41
C ASP A 53 -10.77 8.48 -15.69
N VAL A 54 -9.83 8.20 -14.80
CA VAL A 54 -8.89 7.06 -14.88
C VAL A 54 -9.23 5.98 -13.86
N ASN A 55 -9.73 6.38 -12.68
CA ASN A 55 -9.98 5.48 -11.56
C ASN A 55 -11.21 4.60 -11.85
N VAL A 56 -10.96 3.33 -12.15
CA VAL A 56 -11.99 2.35 -12.50
C VAL A 56 -11.82 1.12 -11.63
N MET A 57 -12.87 0.75 -10.90
CA MET A 57 -12.87 -0.46 -10.08
C MET A 57 -13.53 -1.64 -10.82
N GLY A 58 -12.76 -2.72 -11.01
CA GLY A 58 -13.26 -3.99 -11.54
C GLY A 58 -12.88 -4.27 -13.01
N TYR A 59 -12.56 -5.54 -13.29
CA TYR A 59 -12.05 -6.00 -14.60
C TYR A 59 -12.97 -5.68 -15.77
N LEU A 60 -14.28 -5.86 -15.61
CA LEU A 60 -15.25 -5.61 -16.66
C LEU A 60 -15.42 -4.13 -16.96
N GLU A 61 -15.33 -3.30 -15.93
CA GLU A 61 -15.45 -1.85 -16.06
C GLU A 61 -14.19 -1.25 -16.71
N VAL A 62 -13.01 -1.77 -16.35
CA VAL A 62 -11.74 -1.42 -17.01
C VAL A 62 -11.80 -1.70 -18.50
N LEU A 63 -12.30 -2.86 -18.92
CA LEU A 63 -12.43 -3.21 -20.35
C LEU A 63 -13.37 -2.25 -21.09
N LYS A 64 -14.48 -1.85 -20.48
CA LYS A 64 -15.44 -0.90 -21.08
C LYS A 64 -14.86 0.49 -21.22
N LYS A 65 -14.07 0.95 -20.25
CA LYS A 65 -13.47 2.30 -20.22
C LYS A 65 -12.09 2.36 -20.90
N LEU A 66 -11.53 1.24 -21.32
CA LEU A 66 -10.19 1.18 -21.93
C LEU A 66 -9.99 2.17 -23.09
N PRO A 67 -10.93 2.33 -24.06
CA PRO A 67 -10.79 3.32 -25.13
C PRO A 67 -10.70 4.75 -24.61
N GLN A 68 -11.48 5.08 -23.58
CA GLN A 68 -11.48 6.41 -22.95
C GLN A 68 -10.15 6.68 -22.23
N ILE A 69 -9.65 5.70 -21.47
CA ILE A 69 -8.36 5.76 -20.78
C ILE A 69 -7.22 5.95 -21.80
N LEU A 70 -7.23 5.22 -22.91
CA LEU A 70 -6.23 5.36 -23.97
C LEU A 70 -6.30 6.74 -24.66
N LYS A 71 -7.50 7.26 -24.93
CA LYS A 71 -7.70 8.60 -25.49
C LYS A 71 -7.20 9.68 -24.52
N LEU A 72 -7.53 9.56 -23.24
CA LEU A 72 -7.05 10.47 -22.21
C LEU A 72 -5.53 10.45 -22.13
N ARG A 73 -4.91 9.26 -22.08
CA ARG A 73 -3.44 9.11 -22.07
C ARG A 73 -2.79 9.80 -23.28
N LYS A 74 -3.38 9.64 -24.46
CA LYS A 74 -2.89 10.31 -25.68
C LYS A 74 -2.97 11.83 -25.55
N SER A 75 -4.09 12.38 -25.08
CA SER A 75 -4.23 13.83 -24.90
C SER A 75 -3.24 14.41 -23.88
N ILE A 76 -2.91 13.67 -22.82
CA ILE A 76 -1.90 14.05 -21.81
C ILE A 76 -0.52 14.12 -22.44
N ILE A 77 -0.15 13.07 -23.20
CA ILE A 77 1.14 13.00 -23.88
C ILE A 77 1.27 14.15 -24.89
N GLU A 78 0.26 14.39 -25.71
CA GLU A 78 0.25 15.48 -26.69
C GLU A 78 0.38 16.85 -26.01
N TYR A 79 -0.37 17.08 -24.92
CA TYR A 79 -0.34 18.34 -24.20
C TYR A 79 1.05 18.62 -23.61
N PHE A 80 1.62 17.67 -22.87
CA PHE A 80 2.92 17.87 -22.23
C PHE A 80 4.10 17.82 -23.21
N SER A 81 4.02 17.07 -24.31
CA SER A 81 5.01 17.14 -25.39
C SER A 81 5.06 18.52 -26.05
N LYS A 82 3.92 19.20 -26.14
CA LYS A 82 3.84 20.57 -26.67
C LYS A 82 4.28 21.62 -25.64
N ASN A 83 3.83 21.50 -24.38
CA ASN A 83 4.06 22.50 -23.33
C ASN A 83 5.37 22.31 -22.57
N LYS A 84 6.09 21.22 -22.79
CA LYS A 84 7.44 20.89 -22.31
C LYS A 84 7.70 21.31 -20.86
N PRO A 85 7.11 20.62 -19.86
CA PRO A 85 7.46 20.85 -18.46
C PRO A 85 8.95 20.49 -18.23
N ASP A 86 9.56 21.05 -17.19
CA ASP A 86 10.94 20.71 -16.80
C ASP A 86 11.04 19.27 -16.32
N LEU A 87 9.93 18.74 -15.75
CA LEU A 87 9.86 17.40 -15.19
C LEU A 87 8.42 16.87 -15.23
N PHE A 88 8.26 15.56 -15.44
CA PHE A 88 7.02 14.80 -15.21
C PHE A 88 7.18 13.86 -14.03
N VAL A 89 6.23 13.85 -13.09
CA VAL A 89 6.20 12.95 -11.93
C VAL A 89 4.93 12.12 -11.94
N GLY A 90 5.07 10.80 -12.14
CA GLY A 90 3.99 9.83 -11.96
C GLY A 90 3.94 9.34 -10.51
N PHE A 91 2.77 9.41 -9.89
CA PHE A 91 2.53 8.90 -8.54
C PHE A 91 1.66 7.65 -8.60
N ASP A 92 2.24 6.51 -8.15
CA ASP A 92 1.54 5.22 -8.14
C ASP A 92 0.99 4.81 -9.53
N SER A 93 0.00 3.89 -9.59
CA SER A 93 -0.66 3.47 -10.84
C SER A 93 0.29 3.22 -12.03
N PRO A 94 1.26 2.31 -11.88
CA PRO A 94 2.37 2.14 -12.83
C PRO A 94 1.90 1.75 -14.25
N ASP A 95 0.79 1.01 -14.38
CA ASP A 95 0.27 0.62 -15.70
C ASP A 95 -0.31 1.80 -16.49
N PHE A 96 -0.75 2.85 -15.81
CA PHE A 96 -1.18 4.09 -16.43
C PHE A 96 0.01 5.02 -16.69
N ASN A 97 0.82 5.29 -15.67
CA ASN A 97 1.87 6.30 -15.70
C ASN A 97 3.07 5.92 -16.57
N PHE A 98 3.55 4.68 -16.55
CA PHE A 98 4.71 4.26 -17.36
C PHE A 98 4.53 4.48 -18.87
N ALA A 99 3.31 4.42 -19.38
CA ALA A 99 3.08 4.69 -20.80
C ALA A 99 3.22 6.19 -21.13
N ILE A 100 2.80 7.07 -20.22
CA ILE A 100 2.97 8.53 -20.35
C ILE A 100 4.44 8.86 -20.19
N GLU A 101 5.08 8.39 -19.12
CA GLU A 101 6.50 8.61 -18.83
C GLU A 101 7.39 8.17 -20.00
N THR A 102 7.15 6.97 -20.58
CA THR A 102 7.90 6.49 -21.73
C THR A 102 7.85 7.48 -22.90
N SER A 103 6.65 7.97 -23.23
CA SER A 103 6.47 8.89 -24.34
C SER A 103 7.08 10.26 -24.08
N LEU A 104 6.97 10.77 -22.84
CA LEU A 104 7.54 12.06 -22.45
C LEU A 104 9.07 12.00 -22.39
N LYS A 105 9.64 10.91 -21.87
CA LYS A 105 11.08 10.67 -21.88
C LYS A 105 11.66 10.62 -23.29
N GLN A 106 10.96 9.99 -24.25
CA GLN A 106 11.33 10.01 -25.67
C GLN A 106 11.29 11.41 -26.28
N ASN A 107 10.50 12.32 -25.71
CA ASN A 107 10.43 13.73 -26.08
C ASN A 107 11.40 14.62 -25.28
N ASN A 108 12.42 14.01 -24.62
CA ASN A 108 13.44 14.69 -23.81
C ASN A 108 12.86 15.44 -22.60
N ILE A 109 11.76 14.97 -22.02
CA ILE A 109 11.21 15.45 -20.76
C ILE A 109 11.67 14.48 -19.67
N LYS A 110 12.34 14.98 -18.63
CA LYS A 110 12.76 14.18 -17.48
C LYS A 110 11.56 13.53 -16.81
N THR A 111 11.73 12.30 -16.30
CA THR A 111 10.64 11.53 -15.69
C THR A 111 11.05 10.97 -14.34
N ILE A 112 10.18 11.15 -13.36
CA ILE A 112 10.25 10.49 -12.05
C ILE A 112 9.01 9.63 -11.87
N HIS A 113 9.19 8.41 -11.37
CA HIS A 113 8.09 7.60 -10.86
C HIS A 113 8.19 7.48 -9.34
N CYS A 114 7.15 7.88 -8.63
CA CYS A 114 7.05 7.79 -7.19
C CYS A 114 6.12 6.63 -6.82
N VAL A 115 6.55 5.78 -5.92
CA VAL A 115 5.97 4.49 -5.51
C VAL A 115 6.35 3.34 -6.45
N SER A 116 7.40 2.62 -6.07
CA SER A 116 7.85 1.44 -6.80
C SER A 116 6.76 0.36 -6.87
N PRO A 117 6.43 -0.15 -8.07
CA PRO A 117 5.60 -1.34 -8.17
C PRO A 117 6.32 -2.57 -7.61
N SER A 118 5.57 -3.57 -7.12
CA SER A 118 6.11 -4.77 -6.49
C SER A 118 6.77 -5.75 -7.48
N VAL A 119 7.54 -5.23 -8.46
CA VAL A 119 8.22 -6.05 -9.48
C VAL A 119 9.33 -6.92 -8.89
N TRP A 120 9.89 -6.53 -7.77
CA TRP A 120 10.86 -7.31 -7.00
C TRP A 120 10.27 -8.61 -6.45
N ALA A 121 8.95 -8.65 -6.21
CA ALA A 121 8.28 -9.82 -5.66
C ALA A 121 7.90 -10.85 -6.71
N TRP A 122 7.46 -10.47 -7.93
CA TRP A 122 6.83 -11.44 -8.84
C TRP A 122 6.83 -11.12 -10.35
N ARG A 123 7.19 -9.94 -10.79
CA ARG A 123 7.19 -9.56 -12.22
C ARG A 123 8.46 -8.83 -12.64
N GLU A 124 9.60 -9.40 -12.29
CA GLU A 124 10.92 -8.82 -12.57
C GLU A 124 11.15 -8.50 -14.06
N SER A 125 10.54 -9.25 -14.98
CA SER A 125 10.60 -8.98 -16.42
C SER A 125 10.05 -7.59 -16.82
N ARG A 126 9.21 -6.97 -15.97
CA ARG A 126 8.71 -5.60 -16.20
C ARG A 126 9.79 -4.53 -16.03
N ILE A 127 10.95 -4.86 -15.45
CA ILE A 127 12.04 -3.91 -15.21
C ILE A 127 12.46 -3.19 -16.48
N GLN A 128 12.50 -3.87 -17.63
CA GLN A 128 12.86 -3.27 -18.92
C GLN A 128 11.88 -2.16 -19.34
N LYS A 129 10.60 -2.30 -19.02
CA LYS A 129 9.58 -1.27 -19.26
C LYS A 129 9.81 -0.08 -18.34
N ILE A 130 10.16 -0.32 -17.07
CA ILE A 130 10.41 0.72 -16.08
C ILE A 130 11.62 1.55 -16.46
N ILE A 131 12.73 0.92 -16.86
CA ILE A 131 13.94 1.61 -17.32
C ILE A 131 13.67 2.52 -18.53
N LYS A 132 12.81 2.06 -19.45
CA LYS A 132 12.42 2.86 -20.61
C LYS A 132 11.54 4.05 -20.27
N SER A 133 10.78 3.96 -19.18
CA SER A 133 9.82 5.01 -18.78
C SER A 133 10.42 6.03 -17.82
N THR A 134 11.33 5.62 -16.94
CA THR A 134 11.66 6.39 -15.74
C THR A 134 13.16 6.72 -15.71
N ASP A 135 13.52 7.96 -15.40
CA ASP A 135 14.89 8.38 -15.17
C ASP A 135 15.30 8.21 -13.70
N LEU A 136 14.36 8.43 -12.79
CA LEU A 136 14.56 8.29 -11.36
C LEU A 136 13.34 7.66 -10.69
N MET A 137 13.55 6.58 -9.93
CA MET A 137 12.54 5.91 -9.10
C MET A 137 12.60 6.40 -7.66
N LEU A 138 11.49 6.87 -7.10
CA LEU A 138 11.35 7.16 -5.67
C LEU A 138 10.70 5.97 -4.96
N CYS A 139 11.48 5.34 -4.10
CA CYS A 139 11.14 4.09 -3.42
C CYS A 139 10.62 4.34 -2.01
N LEU A 140 9.56 3.63 -1.60
CA LEU A 140 9.02 3.68 -0.24
C LEU A 140 9.74 2.72 0.72
N PHE A 141 10.44 1.73 0.18
CA PHE A 141 11.18 0.74 0.98
C PHE A 141 12.67 0.72 0.61
N PRO A 142 13.57 0.58 1.60
CA PRO A 142 15.01 0.69 1.36
C PRO A 142 15.56 -0.41 0.44
N PHE A 143 15.02 -1.63 0.50
CA PHE A 143 15.45 -2.75 -0.33
C PHE A 143 15.14 -2.58 -1.83
N GLU A 144 14.17 -1.73 -2.17
CA GLU A 144 13.81 -1.44 -3.56
C GLU A 144 14.93 -0.70 -4.30
N VAL A 145 15.69 0.14 -3.59
CA VAL A 145 16.82 0.86 -4.18
C VAL A 145 17.84 -0.13 -4.73
N SER A 146 18.30 -1.07 -3.91
CA SER A 146 19.25 -2.11 -4.33
C SER A 146 18.70 -3.01 -5.45
N PHE A 147 17.38 -3.18 -5.52
CA PHE A 147 16.76 -3.88 -6.63
C PHE A 147 16.96 -3.11 -7.94
N TYR A 148 16.68 -1.80 -8.00
CA TYR A 148 16.81 -1.00 -9.21
C TYR A 148 18.26 -0.74 -9.61
N GLU A 149 19.18 -0.57 -8.67
CA GLU A 149 20.62 -0.39 -8.91
C GLU A 149 21.23 -1.55 -9.68
N ARG A 150 20.79 -2.80 -9.43
CA ARG A 150 21.21 -3.98 -10.20
C ARG A 150 20.91 -3.88 -11.71
N TYR A 151 19.97 -3.02 -12.08
CA TYR A 151 19.57 -2.77 -13.46
C TYR A 151 19.98 -1.39 -13.96
N SER A 152 20.90 -0.72 -13.25
CA SER A 152 21.42 0.62 -13.59
C SER A 152 20.33 1.69 -13.70
N LEU A 153 19.20 1.53 -13.01
CA LEU A 153 18.18 2.57 -12.87
C LEU A 153 18.44 3.36 -11.59
N ARG A 154 18.55 4.68 -11.71
CA ARG A 154 18.65 5.58 -10.55
C ARG A 154 17.43 5.40 -9.66
N ALA A 155 17.65 5.15 -8.37
CA ALA A 155 16.60 5.02 -7.39
C ALA A 155 17.00 5.71 -6.07
N LYS A 156 16.03 6.30 -5.39
CA LYS A 156 16.24 6.91 -4.06
C LYS A 156 15.16 6.47 -3.09
N PHE A 157 15.54 6.05 -1.91
CA PHE A 157 14.64 5.74 -0.81
C PHE A 157 14.19 7.05 -0.15
N ILE A 158 12.89 7.28 -0.11
CA ILE A 158 12.30 8.48 0.47
C ILE A 158 11.68 8.26 1.86
N GLY A 159 11.51 7.00 2.28
CA GLY A 159 10.71 6.64 3.44
C GLY A 159 9.26 6.33 3.07
N HIS A 160 8.46 6.00 4.06
CA HIS A 160 7.06 5.64 3.84
C HIS A 160 6.12 6.66 4.52
N PRO A 161 5.17 7.30 3.79
CA PRO A 161 4.30 8.32 4.35
C PRO A 161 3.48 7.86 5.56
N LEU A 162 3.09 6.58 5.61
CA LEU A 162 2.40 6.02 6.78
C LEU A 162 3.29 5.99 8.03
N ALA A 163 4.61 5.82 7.89
CA ALA A 163 5.52 5.83 9.03
C ALA A 163 5.70 7.25 9.60
N ASP A 164 5.57 8.27 8.77
CA ASP A 164 5.57 9.67 9.24
C ASP A 164 4.24 10.05 9.90
N LEU A 165 3.13 9.43 9.47
CA LEU A 165 1.77 9.73 9.94
C LEU A 165 1.40 8.96 11.21
N LEU A 166 1.73 7.67 11.26
CA LEU A 166 1.36 6.78 12.34
C LEU A 166 2.40 6.85 13.45
N SER A 167 1.95 6.76 14.69
CA SER A 167 2.82 6.65 15.85
C SER A 167 2.66 5.28 16.50
N PRO A 168 3.76 4.63 16.93
CA PRO A 168 3.67 3.41 17.72
C PRO A 168 2.84 3.63 18.98
N ARG A 169 2.11 2.62 19.42
CA ARG A 169 1.46 2.67 20.74
C ARG A 169 2.51 2.71 21.85
N LYS A 170 2.30 3.60 22.81
CA LYS A 170 3.29 3.87 23.86
C LYS A 170 3.43 2.71 24.85
N ASN A 171 2.31 2.04 25.15
CA ASN A 171 2.27 0.95 26.14
C ASN A 171 1.38 -0.16 25.59
N TYR A 172 1.79 -1.40 25.83
CA TYR A 172 0.92 -2.56 25.61
C TYR A 172 -0.04 -2.66 26.83
N LYS A 173 -1.31 -2.30 26.60
CA LYS A 173 -2.37 -2.53 27.58
C LYS A 173 -3.24 -3.67 27.07
N LYS A 174 -3.35 -4.74 27.86
CA LYS A 174 -4.23 -5.86 27.54
C LYS A 174 -5.67 -5.37 27.55
N THR A 175 -6.35 -5.47 26.40
CA THR A 175 -7.73 -5.01 26.19
C THR A 175 -8.72 -6.19 26.11
N GLY A 176 -8.19 -7.39 25.86
CA GLY A 176 -9.00 -8.56 25.55
C GLY A 176 -9.52 -8.59 24.11
N GLN A 177 -9.21 -7.60 23.27
CA GLN A 177 -9.73 -7.55 21.90
C GLN A 177 -8.81 -8.27 20.91
N ILE A 178 -9.37 -9.25 20.19
CA ILE A 178 -8.77 -9.84 18.99
C ILE A 178 -9.43 -9.21 17.77
N LEU A 179 -8.62 -8.48 16.99
CA LEU A 179 -9.09 -7.80 15.80
C LEU A 179 -9.04 -8.74 14.58
N ILE A 180 -10.03 -8.62 13.72
CA ILE A 180 -10.15 -9.33 12.44
C ILE A 180 -10.15 -8.31 11.31
N MET A 181 -9.15 -8.36 10.43
CA MET A 181 -9.05 -7.53 9.23
C MET A 181 -8.98 -8.42 7.98
N PRO A 182 -10.13 -8.76 7.37
CA PRO A 182 -10.22 -9.78 6.32
C PRO A 182 -9.73 -9.33 4.94
N GLY A 183 -9.28 -8.08 4.80
CA GLY A 183 -8.92 -7.44 3.55
C GLY A 183 -9.92 -6.38 3.12
N SER A 184 -9.69 -5.77 1.95
CA SER A 184 -10.52 -4.69 1.40
C SER A 184 -11.29 -5.08 0.15
N ARG A 185 -10.89 -6.16 -0.53
CA ARG A 185 -11.52 -6.62 -1.77
C ARG A 185 -12.55 -7.71 -1.47
N GLU A 186 -13.67 -7.67 -2.17
CA GLU A 186 -14.74 -8.67 -2.02
C GLU A 186 -14.23 -10.12 -2.06
N SER A 187 -13.35 -10.42 -3.03
CA SER A 187 -12.79 -11.77 -3.20
C SER A 187 -11.88 -12.20 -2.03
N GLU A 188 -11.22 -11.26 -1.37
CA GLU A 188 -10.42 -11.51 -0.17
C GLU A 188 -11.33 -11.76 1.03
N ILE A 189 -12.27 -10.83 1.27
CA ILE A 189 -13.22 -10.90 2.38
C ILE A 189 -13.99 -12.23 2.34
N LYS A 190 -14.59 -12.58 1.20
CA LYS A 190 -15.38 -13.82 1.05
C LYS A 190 -14.56 -15.10 1.27
N LYS A 191 -13.27 -15.09 0.98
CA LYS A 191 -12.42 -16.28 1.15
C LYS A 191 -11.80 -16.40 2.54
N ILE A 192 -11.45 -15.26 3.16
CA ILE A 192 -10.63 -15.23 4.37
C ILE A 192 -11.54 -15.13 5.61
N LEU A 193 -12.56 -14.29 5.59
CA LEU A 193 -13.39 -13.99 6.76
C LEU A 193 -14.00 -15.23 7.44
N PRO A 194 -14.61 -16.21 6.73
CA PRO A 194 -15.17 -17.38 7.39
C PRO A 194 -14.12 -18.17 8.20
N THR A 195 -12.90 -18.23 7.70
CA THR A 195 -11.79 -18.89 8.38
C THR A 195 -11.35 -18.11 9.62
N LEU A 196 -11.30 -16.77 9.54
CA LEU A 196 -10.95 -15.91 10.68
C LEU A 196 -12.02 -15.93 11.78
N ILE A 197 -13.29 -15.96 11.41
CA ILE A 197 -14.40 -16.13 12.37
C ILE A 197 -14.26 -17.47 13.09
N GLY A 198 -14.02 -18.55 12.34
CA GLY A 198 -13.81 -19.88 12.92
C GLY A 198 -12.61 -19.92 13.89
N ALA A 199 -11.51 -19.27 13.55
CA ALA A 199 -10.34 -19.13 14.43
C ALA A 199 -10.69 -18.33 15.69
N GLY A 200 -11.40 -17.22 15.55
CA GLY A 200 -11.87 -16.41 16.68
C GLY A 200 -12.73 -17.22 17.66
N GLN A 201 -13.64 -18.05 17.14
CA GLN A 201 -14.46 -18.94 17.97
C GLN A 201 -13.61 -19.95 18.76
N LEU A 202 -12.55 -20.51 18.14
CA LEU A 202 -11.63 -21.40 18.83
C LEU A 202 -10.83 -20.67 19.93
N ILE A 203 -10.44 -19.41 19.68
CA ILE A 203 -9.80 -18.55 20.69
C ILE A 203 -10.72 -18.34 21.88
N LEU A 204 -12.00 -17.96 21.64
CA LEU A 204 -13.01 -17.75 22.69
C LEU A 204 -13.34 -19.02 23.49
N LYS A 205 -13.20 -20.22 22.87
CA LYS A 205 -13.34 -21.48 23.59
C LYS A 205 -12.16 -21.74 24.53
N LYS A 206 -10.93 -21.32 24.16
CA LYS A 206 -9.72 -21.46 24.97
C LYS A 206 -9.68 -20.42 26.10
N ASP A 207 -10.07 -19.19 25.82
CA ASP A 207 -10.07 -18.11 26.80
C ASP A 207 -11.25 -17.14 26.53
N LYS A 208 -12.24 -17.18 27.43
CA LYS A 208 -13.46 -16.38 27.36
C LYS A 208 -13.26 -14.89 27.71
N THR A 209 -12.06 -14.50 28.12
CA THR A 209 -11.77 -13.09 28.43
C THR A 209 -11.55 -12.26 27.16
N PHE A 210 -11.33 -12.92 26.02
CA PHE A 210 -11.24 -12.24 24.73
C PHE A 210 -12.61 -11.87 24.18
N ASN A 211 -12.61 -10.86 23.34
CA ASN A 211 -13.75 -10.47 22.47
C ASN A 211 -13.24 -10.34 21.03
N LEU A 212 -14.15 -10.48 20.08
CA LEU A 212 -13.82 -10.37 18.65
C LEU A 212 -14.37 -9.07 18.08
N HIS A 213 -13.55 -8.40 17.27
CA HIS A 213 -13.93 -7.21 16.53
C HIS A 213 -13.53 -7.36 15.07
N ILE A 214 -14.42 -7.03 14.12
CA ILE A 214 -14.12 -6.97 12.69
C ILE A 214 -14.05 -5.52 12.28
N SER A 215 -12.92 -5.11 11.69
CA SER A 215 -12.79 -3.79 11.06
C SER A 215 -12.80 -3.93 9.53
N LEU A 216 -13.74 -3.23 8.89
CA LEU A 216 -13.92 -3.17 7.45
C LEU A 216 -13.41 -1.82 6.91
N ALA A 217 -12.81 -1.84 5.71
CA ALA A 217 -12.30 -0.64 5.06
C ALA A 217 -13.44 0.32 4.64
N ASN A 218 -14.58 -0.24 4.22
CA ASN A 218 -15.77 0.50 3.79
C ASN A 218 -17.05 -0.32 4.07
N SER A 219 -18.21 0.26 3.81
CA SER A 219 -19.52 -0.37 4.04
C SER A 219 -19.98 -1.34 2.94
N ASP A 220 -19.25 -1.45 1.82
CA ASP A 220 -19.70 -2.20 0.65
C ASP A 220 -20.03 -3.67 0.95
N HIS A 221 -19.36 -4.25 1.94
CA HIS A 221 -19.51 -5.67 2.31
C HIS A 221 -20.12 -5.89 3.70
N GLU A 222 -20.56 -4.84 4.37
CA GLU A 222 -21.05 -4.92 5.75
C GLU A 222 -22.24 -5.88 5.89
N SER A 223 -23.24 -5.79 5.01
CA SER A 223 -24.43 -6.67 5.06
C SER A 223 -24.01 -8.15 4.96
N TRP A 224 -23.18 -8.49 3.98
CA TRP A 224 -22.69 -9.85 3.82
C TRP A 224 -21.89 -10.33 5.06
N VAL A 225 -21.06 -9.45 5.64
CA VAL A 225 -20.29 -9.78 6.85
C VAL A 225 -21.21 -10.04 8.03
N ARG A 226 -22.28 -9.23 8.21
CA ARG A 226 -23.30 -9.45 9.26
C ARG A 226 -24.00 -10.79 9.09
N ASP A 227 -24.33 -11.17 7.85
CA ASP A 227 -24.92 -12.48 7.56
C ASP A 227 -23.97 -13.64 7.93
N GLN A 228 -22.66 -13.49 7.71
CA GLN A 228 -21.67 -14.51 8.10
C GLN A 228 -21.50 -14.63 9.62
N ILE A 229 -21.64 -13.53 10.35
CA ILE A 229 -21.55 -13.52 11.81
C ILE A 229 -22.82 -14.17 12.43
N GLY A 230 -23.98 -13.92 11.86
CA GLY A 230 -25.27 -14.37 12.42
C GLY A 230 -25.48 -13.85 13.85
N ASN A 231 -25.83 -14.75 14.76
CA ASN A 231 -26.11 -14.42 16.17
C ASN A 231 -24.84 -14.41 17.06
N GLN A 232 -23.64 -14.41 16.50
CA GLN A 232 -22.41 -14.40 17.27
C GLN A 232 -22.14 -13.01 17.84
N ASN A 233 -21.61 -12.95 19.06
CA ASN A 233 -21.21 -11.68 19.69
C ASN A 233 -19.87 -11.18 19.13
N ILE A 234 -19.89 -10.67 17.90
CA ILE A 234 -18.75 -10.08 17.20
C ILE A 234 -19.13 -8.65 16.81
N SER A 235 -18.36 -7.67 17.26
CA SER A 235 -18.57 -6.27 16.89
C SER A 235 -17.97 -5.96 15.51
N ILE A 236 -18.55 -4.97 14.84
CA ILE A 236 -18.08 -4.49 13.52
C ILE A 236 -17.88 -3.00 13.57
N SER A 237 -16.83 -2.53 12.95
CA SER A 237 -16.62 -1.11 12.65
C SER A 237 -16.17 -0.90 11.19
N ILE A 238 -16.27 0.34 10.71
CA ILE A 238 -15.99 0.70 9.33
C ILE A 238 -15.13 1.96 9.30
N GLY A 239 -13.99 1.89 8.58
CA GLY A 239 -13.15 3.05 8.31
C GLY A 239 -12.31 3.56 9.50
N ASP A 240 -12.25 2.81 10.60
CA ASP A 240 -11.56 3.15 11.84
C ASP A 240 -10.39 2.19 12.17
N SER A 241 -9.82 1.58 11.15
CA SER A 241 -8.81 0.51 11.30
C SER A 241 -7.65 0.88 12.23
N HIS A 242 -7.17 2.11 12.19
CA HIS A 242 -6.07 2.55 13.04
C HIS A 242 -6.45 2.59 14.52
N ASP A 243 -7.66 3.02 14.86
CA ASP A 243 -8.16 3.05 16.23
C ASP A 243 -8.39 1.62 16.75
N GLN A 244 -8.95 0.76 15.91
CA GLN A 244 -9.15 -0.65 16.27
C GLN A 244 -7.83 -1.40 16.44
N LEU A 245 -6.83 -1.13 15.59
CA LEU A 245 -5.48 -1.65 15.77
C LEU A 245 -4.88 -1.21 17.11
N ARG A 246 -4.97 0.08 17.47
CA ARG A 246 -4.46 0.60 18.75
C ARG A 246 -5.08 -0.05 19.97
N ASN A 247 -6.34 -0.43 19.86
CA ASN A 247 -7.14 -1.02 20.94
C ASN A 247 -7.13 -2.54 20.97
N SER A 248 -6.32 -3.21 20.16
CA SER A 248 -6.31 -4.68 20.04
C SER A 248 -5.05 -5.30 20.65
N ASP A 249 -5.21 -6.48 21.23
CA ASP A 249 -4.10 -7.27 21.75
C ASP A 249 -3.35 -7.98 20.63
N CYS A 250 -4.11 -8.48 19.64
CA CYS A 250 -3.58 -9.12 18.44
C CYS A 250 -4.53 -8.91 17.27
N VAL A 251 -4.00 -8.92 16.05
CA VAL A 251 -4.82 -8.85 14.83
C VAL A 251 -4.62 -10.09 13.96
N MET A 252 -5.72 -10.71 13.54
CA MET A 252 -5.75 -11.68 12.45
C MET A 252 -6.02 -10.90 11.15
N ILE A 253 -5.04 -10.86 10.26
CA ILE A 253 -5.03 -9.89 9.17
C ILE A 253 -4.72 -10.52 7.81
N ALA A 254 -5.48 -10.12 6.78
CA ALA A 254 -5.14 -10.45 5.40
C ALA A 254 -3.82 -9.77 4.97
N SER A 255 -3.00 -10.48 4.20
CA SER A 255 -1.76 -9.90 3.68
C SER A 255 -2.04 -8.71 2.75
N GLY A 256 -1.36 -7.60 2.98
CA GLY A 256 -1.49 -6.35 2.23
C GLY A 256 -0.87 -5.17 3.00
N THR A 257 -1.17 -3.95 2.57
CA THR A 257 -0.69 -2.71 3.20
C THR A 257 -1.09 -2.60 4.67
N ALA A 258 -2.23 -3.17 5.07
CA ALA A 258 -2.68 -3.18 6.45
C ALA A 258 -1.71 -3.89 7.42
N THR A 259 -0.89 -4.84 6.93
CA THR A 259 0.18 -5.46 7.75
C THR A 259 1.29 -4.48 8.10
N LEU A 260 1.56 -3.50 7.22
CA LEU A 260 2.47 -2.40 7.53
C LEU A 260 1.87 -1.45 8.56
N GLU A 261 0.58 -1.12 8.44
CA GLU A 261 -0.11 -0.28 9.43
C GLU A 261 -0.08 -0.91 10.82
N ALA A 262 -0.37 -2.21 10.92
CA ALA A 262 -0.30 -2.96 12.17
C ALA A 262 1.13 -2.97 12.75
N LEU A 263 2.18 -3.14 11.91
CA LEU A 263 3.58 -3.03 12.32
C LEU A 263 3.90 -1.62 12.84
N LEU A 264 3.53 -0.58 12.09
CA LEU A 264 3.85 0.82 12.44
C LEU A 264 3.16 1.27 13.73
N ILE A 265 1.96 0.75 13.99
CA ILE A 265 1.24 0.98 15.25
C ILE A 265 1.80 0.11 16.39
N GLY A 266 2.48 -1.00 16.07
CA GLY A 266 3.08 -1.89 17.05
C GLY A 266 2.11 -2.98 17.55
N VAL A 267 1.24 -3.49 16.68
CA VAL A 267 0.25 -4.52 17.05
C VAL A 267 0.75 -5.91 16.67
N PRO A 268 0.81 -6.86 17.60
CA PRO A 268 1.08 -8.25 17.28
C PRO A 268 0.06 -8.78 16.27
N MET A 269 0.51 -9.60 15.32
CA MET A 269 -0.37 -10.04 14.23
C MET A 269 -0.11 -11.48 13.80
N VAL A 270 -1.14 -12.10 13.26
CA VAL A 270 -1.07 -13.33 12.47
C VAL A 270 -1.58 -13.03 11.07
N VAL A 271 -0.71 -13.18 10.08
CA VAL A 271 -1.03 -12.84 8.69
C VAL A 271 -1.60 -14.06 7.98
N VAL A 272 -2.72 -13.86 7.29
CA VAL A 272 -3.44 -14.90 6.58
C VAL A 272 -3.54 -14.55 5.10
N TYR A 273 -3.28 -15.51 4.23
CA TYR A 273 -3.42 -15.30 2.79
C TYR A 273 -4.03 -16.50 2.08
N LYS A 274 -5.15 -16.26 1.39
CA LYS A 274 -5.85 -17.26 0.60
C LYS A 274 -6.15 -16.75 -0.80
N LEU A 275 -5.66 -17.46 -1.81
CA LEU A 275 -6.01 -17.29 -3.22
C LEU A 275 -6.92 -18.42 -3.69
N SER A 276 -7.52 -18.28 -4.89
CA SER A 276 -8.10 -19.45 -5.54
C SER A 276 -6.99 -20.46 -5.87
N SER A 277 -7.32 -21.74 -5.89
CA SER A 277 -6.34 -22.81 -6.17
C SER A 277 -5.60 -22.59 -7.48
N ILE A 278 -6.31 -22.13 -8.52
CA ILE A 278 -5.73 -21.83 -9.84
C ILE A 278 -4.78 -20.62 -9.73
N THR A 279 -5.23 -19.54 -9.09
CA THR A 279 -4.42 -18.33 -8.91
C THR A 279 -3.17 -18.63 -8.08
N TYR A 280 -3.31 -19.45 -7.04
CA TYR A 280 -2.17 -19.85 -6.20
C TYR A 280 -1.17 -20.71 -6.98
N ALA A 281 -1.64 -21.68 -7.76
CA ALA A 281 -0.76 -22.53 -8.57
C ALA A 281 0.08 -21.72 -9.58
N ILE A 282 -0.48 -20.63 -10.10
CA ILE A 282 0.25 -19.70 -10.97
C ILE A 282 1.17 -18.78 -10.16
N ALA A 283 0.64 -18.17 -9.11
CA ALA A 283 1.38 -17.21 -8.29
C ALA A 283 2.58 -17.85 -7.59
N SER A 284 2.43 -19.05 -7.04
CA SER A 284 3.52 -19.76 -6.34
C SER A 284 4.74 -20.07 -7.22
N ARG A 285 4.55 -20.12 -8.55
CA ARG A 285 5.65 -20.31 -9.53
C ARG A 285 6.31 -18.99 -9.95
N LEU A 286 5.60 -17.87 -9.80
CA LEU A 286 6.05 -16.57 -10.29
C LEU A 286 6.61 -15.69 -9.15
N VAL A 287 6.15 -15.92 -7.93
CA VAL A 287 6.58 -15.15 -6.75
C VAL A 287 7.99 -15.59 -6.34
N LYS A 288 8.91 -14.64 -6.32
CA LYS A 288 10.31 -14.84 -5.88
C LYS A 288 10.51 -14.48 -4.41
N SER A 289 9.58 -13.71 -3.83
CA SER A 289 9.65 -13.34 -2.42
C SER A 289 9.45 -14.55 -1.52
N LYS A 290 10.32 -14.70 -0.52
CA LYS A 290 10.21 -15.72 0.53
C LYS A 290 9.00 -15.48 1.45
N PHE A 291 8.57 -14.22 1.58
CA PHE A 291 7.54 -13.77 2.49
C PHE A 291 6.43 -13.05 1.74
N VAL A 292 5.23 -13.05 2.31
CA VAL A 292 4.05 -12.40 1.72
C VAL A 292 3.61 -11.13 2.49
N SER A 293 4.00 -10.97 3.74
CA SER A 293 3.70 -9.79 4.55
C SER A 293 4.84 -8.78 4.56
N LEU A 294 4.51 -7.51 4.60
CA LEU A 294 5.52 -6.44 4.64
C LEU A 294 6.43 -6.52 5.87
N PRO A 295 5.97 -6.85 7.09
CA PRO A 295 6.87 -7.04 8.23
C PRO A 295 8.00 -8.03 7.96
N ASN A 296 7.68 -9.18 7.40
CA ASN A 296 8.66 -10.24 7.12
C ASN A 296 9.56 -9.90 5.93
N VAL A 297 9.00 -9.26 4.88
CA VAL A 297 9.77 -8.77 3.73
C VAL A 297 10.78 -7.71 4.16
N LEU A 298 10.36 -6.72 4.95
CA LEU A 298 11.21 -5.61 5.40
C LEU A 298 12.36 -6.07 6.30
N THR A 299 12.11 -7.09 7.13
CA THR A 299 13.12 -7.61 8.05
C THR A 299 13.91 -8.79 7.47
N ASN A 300 13.48 -9.32 6.32
CA ASN A 300 13.99 -10.54 5.71
C ASN A 300 14.04 -11.75 6.67
N LYS A 301 13.10 -11.80 7.63
CA LYS A 301 12.95 -12.88 8.61
C LYS A 301 11.46 -13.11 8.92
N MET A 302 11.12 -14.29 9.47
CA MET A 302 9.78 -14.59 9.97
C MET A 302 9.56 -13.84 11.31
N LEU A 303 9.25 -12.54 11.21
CA LEU A 303 8.97 -11.69 12.37
C LEU A 303 7.56 -11.92 12.91
N VAL A 304 6.62 -12.18 12.01
CA VAL A 304 5.22 -12.50 12.32
C VAL A 304 4.81 -13.80 11.60
N PRO A 305 3.91 -14.61 12.16
CA PRO A 305 3.40 -15.80 11.50
C PRO A 305 2.68 -15.47 10.19
N GLU A 306 2.96 -16.24 9.13
CA GLU A 306 2.25 -16.20 7.85
C GLU A 306 1.62 -17.56 7.57
N LEU A 307 0.30 -17.60 7.55
CA LEU A 307 -0.47 -18.80 7.25
C LEU A 307 -1.07 -18.69 5.84
N ILE A 308 -0.61 -19.56 4.94
CA ILE A 308 -0.91 -19.45 3.51
C ILE A 308 -1.68 -20.69 3.06
N GLN A 309 -2.77 -20.49 2.32
CA GLN A 309 -3.57 -21.54 1.67
C GLN A 309 -4.08 -22.60 2.68
N LYS A 310 -3.50 -23.81 2.66
CA LYS A 310 -3.91 -24.93 3.53
C LYS A 310 -3.60 -24.67 5.01
N ASP A 311 -2.52 -23.97 5.29
CA ASP A 311 -2.10 -23.61 6.65
C ASP A 311 -2.98 -22.47 7.22
N ALA A 312 -3.67 -21.75 6.35
CA ALA A 312 -4.68 -20.76 6.73
C ALA A 312 -6.02 -21.45 7.11
N ASN A 313 -6.00 -22.28 8.14
CA ASN A 313 -7.19 -22.93 8.70
C ASN A 313 -7.48 -22.41 10.12
N PRO A 314 -8.72 -22.55 10.63
CA PRO A 314 -9.10 -21.99 11.92
C PRO A 314 -8.26 -22.44 13.10
N ALA A 315 -7.82 -23.71 13.13
CA ALA A 315 -7.06 -24.26 14.24
C ALA A 315 -5.66 -23.67 14.29
N ASP A 316 -4.93 -23.71 13.17
CA ASP A 316 -3.58 -23.18 13.08
C ASP A 316 -3.54 -21.66 13.33
N ILE A 317 -4.54 -20.92 12.84
CA ILE A 317 -4.64 -19.47 13.10
C ILE A 317 -4.84 -19.22 14.60
N ALA A 318 -5.77 -19.92 15.25
CA ALA A 318 -6.04 -19.76 16.68
C ALA A 318 -4.82 -20.09 17.53
N ASP A 319 -4.11 -21.18 17.19
CA ASP A 319 -2.89 -21.57 17.89
C ASP A 319 -1.77 -20.54 17.74
N ASN A 320 -1.56 -20.01 16.52
CA ASN A 320 -0.59 -18.95 16.28
C ASN A 320 -0.94 -17.65 17.00
N VAL A 321 -2.23 -17.26 17.09
CA VAL A 321 -2.65 -16.09 17.88
C VAL A 321 -2.29 -16.30 19.36
N MET A 322 -2.61 -17.45 19.94
CA MET A 322 -2.29 -17.73 21.33
C MET A 322 -0.77 -17.78 21.57
N GLN A 323 -0.01 -18.33 20.63
CA GLN A 323 1.45 -18.33 20.69
C GLN A 323 2.05 -16.93 20.64
N VAL A 324 1.56 -16.08 19.74
CA VAL A 324 1.98 -14.67 19.64
C VAL A 324 1.69 -13.93 20.94
N LEU A 325 0.49 -14.09 21.50
CA LEU A 325 0.09 -13.43 22.75
C LEU A 325 0.90 -13.90 23.99
N SER A 326 1.45 -15.12 23.94
CA SER A 326 2.31 -15.67 24.99
C SER A 326 3.81 -15.43 24.76
N SER A 327 4.17 -14.85 23.62
CA SER A 327 5.57 -14.54 23.29
C SER A 327 6.07 -13.26 23.99
N ASP A 328 7.36 -12.98 23.83
CA ASP A 328 7.98 -11.73 24.29
C ASP A 328 7.49 -10.55 23.40
N LEU A 329 6.40 -9.93 23.83
CA LEU A 329 5.78 -8.81 23.11
C LEU A 329 6.62 -7.53 23.14
N GLU A 330 7.47 -7.34 24.17
CA GLU A 330 8.38 -6.18 24.23
C GLU A 330 9.45 -6.30 23.15
N LYS A 331 10.05 -7.48 23.01
CA LYS A 331 11.01 -7.75 21.94
C LYS A 331 10.39 -7.61 20.55
N LEU A 332 9.14 -8.05 20.36
CA LEU A 332 8.43 -7.87 19.10
C LEU A 332 8.19 -6.39 18.80
N ALA A 333 7.76 -5.62 19.79
CA ALA A 333 7.56 -4.18 19.69
C ALA A 333 8.86 -3.44 19.35
N ASP A 334 9.99 -3.85 19.92
CA ASP A 334 11.31 -3.28 19.60
C ASP A 334 11.70 -3.52 18.13
N GLU A 335 11.44 -4.72 17.62
CA GLU A 335 11.69 -5.04 16.21
C GLU A 335 10.77 -4.20 15.28
N PHE A 336 9.50 -4.04 15.63
CA PHE A 336 8.58 -3.17 14.90
C PHE A 336 9.05 -1.71 14.93
N ASN A 337 9.49 -1.21 16.09
CA ASN A 337 10.01 0.15 16.24
C ASN A 337 11.28 0.39 15.41
N LYS A 338 12.15 -0.59 15.26
CA LYS A 338 13.34 -0.49 14.38
C LYS A 338 12.92 -0.29 12.93
N VAL A 339 11.95 -1.08 12.45
CA VAL A 339 11.41 -0.93 11.08
C VAL A 339 10.72 0.42 10.94
N HIS A 340 9.90 0.83 11.91
CA HIS A 340 9.22 2.12 11.89
C HIS A 340 10.23 3.27 11.74
N LYS A 341 11.25 3.34 12.59
CA LYS A 341 12.31 4.36 12.51
C LYS A 341 13.04 4.37 11.18
N THR A 342 13.26 3.20 10.58
CA THR A 342 13.88 3.11 9.25
C THR A 342 12.99 3.73 8.17
N LEU A 343 11.68 3.54 8.25
CA LEU A 343 10.72 4.04 7.28
C LEU A 343 10.31 5.50 7.51
N GLN A 344 10.46 6.01 8.72
CA GLN A 344 10.13 7.38 9.12
C GLN A 344 11.24 8.34 8.66
N GLN A 345 11.06 8.96 7.51
CA GLN A 345 12.09 9.77 6.84
C GLN A 345 11.60 11.17 6.42
N ASN A 346 10.44 11.62 6.88
CA ASN A 346 9.74 12.79 6.34
C ASN A 346 9.57 12.63 4.83
N ALA A 347 8.96 11.53 4.41
CA ALA A 347 8.92 11.05 3.03
C ALA A 347 8.51 12.13 2.02
N SER A 348 7.52 12.96 2.37
CA SER A 348 7.02 14.01 1.48
C SER A 348 8.03 15.14 1.26
N GLU A 349 8.73 15.58 2.31
CA GLU A 349 9.78 16.61 2.22
C GLU A 349 10.99 16.08 1.46
N LYS A 350 11.39 14.84 1.77
CA LYS A 350 12.52 14.19 1.10
C LYS A 350 12.25 13.98 -0.38
N ALA A 351 11.03 13.55 -0.74
CA ALA A 351 10.61 13.46 -2.14
C ALA A 351 10.63 14.83 -2.84
N ALA A 352 10.09 15.86 -2.18
CA ALA A 352 10.07 17.22 -2.73
C ALA A 352 11.48 17.77 -2.99
N ASN A 353 12.41 17.60 -2.06
CA ASN A 353 13.80 17.99 -2.24
C ASN A 353 14.44 17.29 -3.45
N ILE A 354 14.28 15.96 -3.55
CA ILE A 354 14.81 15.17 -4.67
C ILE A 354 14.20 15.60 -6.00
N ILE A 355 12.88 15.83 -6.05
CA ILE A 355 12.18 16.29 -7.26
C ILE A 355 12.69 17.67 -7.66
N HIS A 356 12.84 18.59 -6.71
CA HIS A 356 13.35 19.94 -6.96
C HIS A 356 14.79 19.93 -7.47
N GLU A 357 15.69 19.17 -6.85
CA GLU A 357 17.07 18.99 -7.29
C GLU A 357 17.13 18.41 -8.70
N PHE A 358 16.39 17.31 -8.94
CA PHE A 358 16.41 16.61 -10.23
C PHE A 358 15.86 17.45 -11.38
N ALA A 359 14.88 18.31 -11.12
CA ALA A 359 14.36 19.24 -12.12
C ALA A 359 15.40 20.28 -12.55
N ASN A 360 16.32 20.64 -11.65
CA ASN A 360 17.38 21.63 -11.90
C ASN A 360 18.70 21.01 -12.42
N GLU A 361 18.89 19.67 -12.41
CA GLU A 361 19.97 18.97 -13.12
C GLU A 361 19.87 19.23 -14.64
#